data_1dc57e8474fa73ac7b0a49ad2c7dbbad
#
_entry.id   1dc57e8474fa73ac7b0a49ad2c7dbbad
#
_cell.length_a   1.000
_cell.length_b   1.000
_cell.length_c   1.000
_cell.angle_alpha   90.00
_cell.angle_beta   90.00
_cell.angle_gamma   90.00
#
_symmetry.space_group_name_H-M   'P 1'
#
loop_
_entity.id
_entity.type
_entity.pdbx_description
1 polymer ?
#
loop_
_entity_poly.entity_id
_entity_poly.type
_entity_poly.pdbx_seq_one_letter_code
_entity_poly.pdbx_strand_id
1 'polypeptide(L)'
;MRSSLSILLACCVLVQACGCGSSEGPAVTEAERQAGAETHPQLLAELGGEYQGDEADFLAAVGEKVAGAAGLQAKCTFTLVNSDVVNAFAVPGCYIYVTRGLMSIVNSEGELASVLAHEVGHIAANHSERQQQRSLFRSLGVLALSVLTGSERISRIASAAAGYFTLRYSRKHEYEADDLGLSYLRNAGYDPFAAAEMLAALGRHTEFLTRSRGRDEARSIPEWALTHPLTENRIARAKTIAEQTGLQPDQLPENEAAYFRAVDGMLYGDDPEQGFVLGRRFAHPVMRMSFEAPEGFRLTNSPEAILIEGPGGLRGEFSGGRTASRDLRAYTEAVLADLLGNVSAEPASLEQATVNGLPAIMARATVRTDQGPLTVTVAAYDAGGGNAYHFAIVSPSQSVPQASLRELFGSFRLLTPSEAASLRPLRIEVETVGPAETLQSLARRMAVDMPMEHFLVINGRTSDVPLRPGENVKIVVPAR
;
A
#
# COMPACT_ATOMS: atom_id res chain seq x y z
N MET A 1 -30.27 -43.48 78.55
CA MET A 1 -29.28 -43.68 77.51
C MET A 1 -29.98 -43.63 76.18
N ARG A 2 -29.95 -42.50 75.50
CA ARG A 2 -30.21 -42.28 74.07
C ARG A 2 -30.34 -40.76 73.89
N SER A 3 -29.26 -40.12 73.49
CA SER A 3 -29.20 -38.71 73.18
C SER A 3 -29.71 -38.50 71.76
N SER A 4 -30.66 -37.60 71.60
CA SER A 4 -31.18 -37.14 70.33
C SER A 4 -30.55 -35.81 69.98
N LEU A 5 -29.85 -35.82 68.90
CA LEU A 5 -29.15 -34.65 68.32
C LEU A 5 -30.08 -33.94 67.31
N SER A 6 -30.50 -32.75 67.65
CA SER A 6 -31.31 -31.89 66.75
C SER A 6 -30.43 -31.12 65.83
N ILE A 7 -30.61 -31.35 64.52
CA ILE A 7 -29.91 -30.62 63.44
C ILE A 7 -30.78 -29.38 63.06
N LEU A 8 -30.27 -28.19 63.36
CA LEU A 8 -30.81 -26.94 62.88
C LEU A 8 -30.34 -26.74 61.39
N LEU A 9 -31.36 -26.67 60.51
CA LEU A 9 -31.18 -26.37 59.10
C LEU A 9 -31.17 -24.85 58.93
N ALA A 10 -29.99 -24.24 58.69
CA ALA A 10 -29.87 -22.82 58.33
C ALA A 10 -30.05 -22.65 56.83
N CYS A 11 -31.16 -22.06 56.40
CA CYS A 11 -31.36 -21.61 55.01
C CYS A 11 -30.50 -20.37 54.74
N CYS A 12 -29.35 -20.59 54.04
CA CYS A 12 -28.64 -19.49 53.39
C CYS A 12 -29.35 -19.10 52.10
N VAL A 13 -30.02 -17.97 52.10
CA VAL A 13 -30.49 -17.31 50.88
C VAL A 13 -29.31 -16.71 50.19
N LEU A 14 -28.86 -17.36 49.08
CA LEU A 14 -27.91 -16.79 48.14
C LEU A 14 -28.62 -15.72 47.31
N VAL A 15 -28.40 -14.45 47.64
CA VAL A 15 -28.69 -13.33 46.75
C VAL A 15 -27.69 -13.39 45.62
N GLN A 16 -28.13 -13.91 44.47
CA GLN A 16 -27.42 -13.71 43.23
C GLN A 16 -27.52 -12.22 42.85
N ALA A 17 -26.46 -11.47 43.12
CA ALA A 17 -26.25 -10.18 42.51
C ALA A 17 -26.10 -10.40 40.98
N CYS A 18 -27.14 -10.07 40.22
CA CYS A 18 -27.01 -9.81 38.79
C CYS A 18 -25.99 -8.68 38.63
N GLY A 19 -24.74 -9.05 38.38
CA GLY A 19 -23.75 -8.12 37.88
C GLY A 19 -24.23 -7.68 36.51
N CYS A 20 -24.68 -6.41 36.39
CA CYS A 20 -24.66 -5.73 35.10
C CYS A 20 -23.24 -5.82 34.58
N GLY A 21 -22.99 -6.71 33.63
CA GLY A 21 -21.80 -6.70 32.84
C GLY A 21 -21.72 -5.35 32.13
N SER A 22 -20.86 -4.47 32.62
CA SER A 22 -20.40 -3.36 31.84
C SER A 22 -19.84 -3.99 30.54
N SER A 23 -20.42 -3.69 29.41
CA SER A 23 -19.80 -3.96 28.12
C SER A 23 -18.49 -3.17 28.11
N GLU A 24 -17.40 -3.80 28.53
CA GLU A 24 -16.08 -3.24 28.29
C GLU A 24 -15.99 -3.05 26.78
N GLY A 25 -15.75 -1.82 26.35
CA GLY A 25 -15.52 -1.49 24.96
C GLY A 25 -14.32 -2.27 24.41
N PRO A 26 -14.08 -2.24 23.12
CA PRO A 26 -13.02 -2.99 22.47
C PRO A 26 -11.69 -2.74 23.18
N ALA A 27 -11.08 -3.81 23.71
CA ALA A 27 -9.88 -3.70 24.52
C ALA A 27 -8.64 -3.91 23.62
N VAL A 28 -7.92 -2.82 23.35
CA VAL A 28 -6.53 -2.93 22.86
C VAL A 28 -5.65 -3.19 24.06
N THR A 29 -5.00 -4.35 24.10
CA THR A 29 -4.16 -4.75 25.21
C THR A 29 -2.80 -4.05 25.16
N GLU A 30 -2.12 -3.89 26.31
CA GLU A 30 -0.79 -3.30 26.36
C GLU A 30 0.25 -4.16 25.60
N ALA A 31 0.10 -5.49 25.61
CA ALA A 31 0.95 -6.39 24.84
C ALA A 31 0.81 -6.16 23.32
N GLU A 32 -0.39 -5.95 22.82
CA GLU A 32 -0.62 -5.61 21.40
C GLU A 32 -0.04 -4.24 21.07
N ARG A 33 -0.19 -3.24 21.95
CA ARG A 33 0.40 -1.91 21.76
C ARG A 33 1.91 -1.97 21.66
N GLN A 34 2.56 -2.75 22.54
CA GLN A 34 4.01 -2.94 22.51
C GLN A 34 4.45 -3.64 21.22
N ALA A 35 3.77 -4.72 20.81
CA ALA A 35 4.07 -5.42 19.56
C ALA A 35 3.89 -4.52 18.33
N GLY A 36 2.84 -3.69 18.32
CA GLY A 36 2.62 -2.69 17.30
C GLY A 36 3.74 -1.65 17.26
N ALA A 37 4.15 -1.12 18.41
CA ALA A 37 5.25 -0.15 18.53
C ALA A 37 6.60 -0.72 18.04
N GLU A 38 6.88 -1.98 18.31
CA GLU A 38 8.10 -2.67 17.85
C GLU A 38 8.09 -2.87 16.31
N THR A 39 6.93 -3.12 15.74
CA THR A 39 6.77 -3.36 14.29
C THR A 39 6.67 -2.06 13.47
N HIS A 40 6.17 -0.98 14.08
CA HIS A 40 5.89 0.30 13.42
C HIS A 40 7.09 0.88 12.63
N PRO A 41 8.33 0.96 13.15
CA PRO A 41 9.46 1.50 12.40
C PRO A 41 9.80 0.69 11.14
N GLN A 42 9.68 -0.63 11.20
CA GLN A 42 9.92 -1.50 10.06
C GLN A 42 8.84 -1.31 8.99
N LEU A 43 7.57 -1.27 9.39
CA LEU A 43 6.46 -1.01 8.46
C LEU A 43 6.61 0.35 7.77
N LEU A 44 7.01 1.39 8.51
CA LEU A 44 7.26 2.69 7.89
C LEU A 44 8.37 2.63 6.84
N ALA A 45 9.46 1.95 7.14
CA ALA A 45 10.56 1.79 6.17
C ALA A 45 10.09 1.06 4.90
N GLU A 46 9.30 0.00 5.05
CA GLU A 46 8.75 -0.76 3.92
C GLU A 46 7.73 0.04 3.08
N LEU A 47 7.06 1.03 3.69
CA LEU A 47 5.99 1.84 3.07
C LEU A 47 6.45 3.19 2.52
N GLY A 48 7.74 3.48 2.53
CA GLY A 48 8.27 4.75 2.03
C GLY A 48 8.42 5.84 3.09
N GLY A 49 8.24 5.49 4.36
CA GLY A 49 8.34 6.41 5.48
C GLY A 49 7.01 7.09 5.82
N GLU A 50 7.05 7.83 6.91
CA GLU A 50 5.96 8.71 7.30
C GLU A 50 5.93 9.95 6.40
N TYR A 51 4.75 10.29 5.88
CA TYR A 51 4.54 11.53 5.16
C TYR A 51 4.04 12.58 6.14
N GLN A 52 4.74 13.71 6.22
CA GLN A 52 4.47 14.79 7.16
C GLN A 52 3.91 16.02 6.42
N GLY A 53 3.04 16.75 7.08
CA GLY A 53 2.39 17.95 6.56
C GLY A 53 1.00 18.15 7.15
N ASP A 54 0.32 19.20 6.71
CA ASP A 54 -1.03 19.55 7.18
C ASP A 54 -2.03 18.40 6.94
N GLU A 55 -1.84 17.61 5.88
CA GLU A 55 -2.65 16.44 5.56
C GLU A 55 -2.46 15.27 6.54
N ALA A 56 -1.25 15.12 7.11
CA ALA A 56 -0.98 14.12 8.14
C ALA A 56 -1.63 14.52 9.48
N ASP A 57 -1.51 15.79 9.85
CA ASP A 57 -2.18 16.34 11.04
C ASP A 57 -3.71 16.25 10.92
N PHE A 58 -4.23 16.53 9.73
CA PHE A 58 -5.66 16.39 9.43
C PHE A 58 -6.13 14.94 9.57
N LEU A 59 -5.40 14.00 8.97
CA LEU A 59 -5.67 12.56 9.10
C LEU A 59 -5.72 12.12 10.57
N ALA A 60 -4.71 12.51 11.35
CA ALA A 60 -4.62 12.16 12.76
C ALA A 60 -5.81 12.72 13.56
N ALA A 61 -6.20 13.98 13.31
CA ALA A 61 -7.34 14.60 13.98
C ALA A 61 -8.67 13.90 13.68
N VAL A 62 -8.90 13.52 12.41
CA VAL A 62 -10.10 12.75 12.01
C VAL A 62 -10.08 11.36 12.64
N GLY A 63 -8.91 10.70 12.66
CA GLY A 63 -8.72 9.39 13.26
C GLY A 63 -9.01 9.38 14.76
N GLU A 64 -8.49 10.33 15.51
CA GLU A 64 -8.75 10.48 16.95
C GLU A 64 -10.24 10.67 17.25
N LYS A 65 -10.94 11.45 16.44
CA LYS A 65 -12.39 11.67 16.57
C LYS A 65 -13.17 10.36 16.36
N VAL A 66 -12.79 9.57 15.35
CA VAL A 66 -13.39 8.26 15.06
C VAL A 66 -13.06 7.24 16.15
N ALA A 67 -11.80 7.15 16.58
CA ALA A 67 -11.37 6.27 17.67
C ALA A 67 -12.09 6.60 18.98
N GLY A 68 -12.31 7.89 19.27
CA GLY A 68 -13.10 8.35 20.40
C GLY A 68 -14.54 7.83 20.35
N ALA A 69 -15.18 7.87 19.19
CA ALA A 69 -16.53 7.35 18.95
C ALA A 69 -16.63 5.82 19.10
N ALA A 70 -15.52 5.11 18.93
CA ALA A 70 -15.40 3.67 19.13
C ALA A 70 -15.01 3.27 20.56
N GLY A 71 -14.79 4.24 21.48
CA GLY A 71 -14.28 3.97 22.83
C GLY A 71 -12.80 3.64 22.89
N LEU A 72 -12.04 3.95 21.85
CA LEU A 72 -10.60 3.74 21.72
C LEU A 72 -9.80 5.05 21.78
N GLN A 73 -10.35 6.10 22.38
CA GLN A 73 -9.69 7.40 22.51
C GLN A 73 -8.28 7.28 23.11
N ALA A 74 -7.31 7.97 22.50
CA ALA A 74 -5.90 7.96 22.88
C ALA A 74 -5.22 6.56 22.88
N LYS A 75 -5.84 5.56 22.26
CA LYS A 75 -5.28 4.20 22.13
C LYS A 75 -4.78 3.90 20.73
N CYS A 76 -5.17 4.68 19.73
CA CYS A 76 -4.82 4.47 18.33
C CYS A 76 -3.75 5.46 17.87
N THR A 77 -2.91 5.01 16.94
CA THR A 77 -1.93 5.83 16.22
C THR A 77 -2.33 5.85 14.75
N PHE A 78 -2.49 7.04 14.17
CA PHE A 78 -2.84 7.22 12.78
C PHE A 78 -1.65 7.82 12.05
N THR A 79 -1.20 7.17 10.98
CA THR A 79 0.00 7.57 10.25
C THR A 79 -0.31 7.68 8.76
N LEU A 80 0.00 8.85 8.18
CA LEU A 80 0.03 9.02 6.74
C LEU A 80 1.37 8.51 6.21
N VAL A 81 1.34 7.54 5.31
CA VAL A 81 2.55 6.94 4.73
C VAL A 81 2.84 7.44 3.33
N ASN A 82 4.13 7.58 3.01
CA ASN A 82 4.63 8.13 1.76
C ASN A 82 4.58 7.09 0.61
N SER A 83 3.37 6.64 0.30
CA SER A 83 3.11 5.69 -0.79
C SER A 83 2.01 6.21 -1.70
N ASP A 84 2.17 6.03 -3.01
CA ASP A 84 1.17 6.37 -4.04
C ASP A 84 0.12 5.28 -4.24
N VAL A 85 0.33 4.11 -3.67
CA VAL A 85 -0.63 3.00 -3.70
C VAL A 85 -1.89 3.39 -2.94
N VAL A 86 -3.08 3.16 -3.51
CA VAL A 86 -4.36 3.41 -2.82
C VAL A 86 -4.60 2.30 -1.81
N ASN A 87 -4.37 2.60 -0.52
CA ASN A 87 -4.57 1.64 0.58
C ASN A 87 -4.74 2.32 1.95
N ALA A 88 -5.41 1.61 2.87
CA ALA A 88 -5.38 1.82 4.30
C ALA A 88 -5.41 0.46 4.99
N PHE A 89 -4.85 0.35 6.18
CA PHE A 89 -4.89 -0.90 6.94
C PHE A 89 -4.56 -0.65 8.41
N ALA A 90 -5.01 -1.57 9.26
CA ALA A 90 -4.74 -1.57 10.68
C ALA A 90 -3.90 -2.79 11.10
N VAL A 91 -2.98 -2.58 12.04
CA VAL A 91 -2.25 -3.66 12.69
C VAL A 91 -2.59 -3.72 14.19
N PRO A 92 -2.37 -4.86 14.88
CA PRO A 92 -2.60 -5.00 16.31
C PRO A 92 -1.95 -3.87 17.11
N GLY A 93 -2.56 -3.47 18.22
CA GLY A 93 -2.13 -2.33 19.02
C GLY A 93 -2.74 -0.99 18.58
N CYS A 94 -3.66 -1.02 17.62
CA CYS A 94 -4.35 0.14 17.03
C CYS A 94 -3.42 1.11 16.31
N TYR A 95 -2.54 0.58 15.46
CA TYR A 95 -1.76 1.36 14.50
C TYR A 95 -2.46 1.31 13.15
N ILE A 96 -2.90 2.46 12.67
CA ILE A 96 -3.66 2.60 11.43
C ILE A 96 -2.84 3.45 10.47
N TYR A 97 -2.63 2.89 9.27
CA TYR A 97 -1.84 3.50 8.21
C TYR A 97 -2.74 3.86 7.04
N VAL A 98 -2.57 5.06 6.54
CA VAL A 98 -3.26 5.54 5.34
C VAL A 98 -2.21 6.04 4.36
N THR A 99 -2.34 5.70 3.09
CA THR A 99 -1.40 6.11 2.05
C THR A 99 -1.79 7.45 1.44
N ARG A 100 -0.82 8.20 0.89
CA ARG A 100 -1.09 9.38 0.06
C ARG A 100 -1.99 9.03 -1.14
N GLY A 101 -1.79 7.83 -1.70
CA GLY A 101 -2.63 7.33 -2.79
C GLY A 101 -4.10 7.29 -2.41
N LEU A 102 -4.45 6.79 -1.21
CA LEU A 102 -5.83 6.81 -0.73
C LEU A 102 -6.33 8.24 -0.54
N MET A 103 -5.54 9.10 0.11
CA MET A 103 -5.91 10.50 0.28
C MET A 103 -6.21 11.19 -1.06
N SER A 104 -5.56 10.79 -2.15
CA SER A 104 -5.79 11.41 -3.45
C SER A 104 -7.18 11.19 -4.04
N ILE A 105 -7.85 10.09 -3.69
CA ILE A 105 -9.18 9.72 -4.22
C ILE A 105 -10.34 10.03 -3.25
N VAL A 106 -10.05 10.32 -1.99
CA VAL A 106 -11.02 10.82 -0.99
C VAL A 106 -11.44 12.24 -1.35
N ASN A 107 -12.69 12.63 -1.09
CA ASN A 107 -13.24 13.94 -1.46
C ASN A 107 -13.88 14.71 -0.29
N SER A 108 -14.01 14.08 0.87
CA SER A 108 -14.53 14.74 2.07
C SER A 108 -13.89 14.19 3.35
N GLU A 109 -13.97 14.96 4.44
CA GLU A 109 -13.60 14.48 5.77
C GLU A 109 -14.46 13.27 6.17
N GLY A 110 -15.75 13.25 5.77
CA GLY A 110 -16.67 12.14 6.00
C GLY A 110 -16.21 10.86 5.29
N GLU A 111 -15.77 10.93 4.04
CA GLU A 111 -15.21 9.78 3.32
C GLU A 111 -13.93 9.26 4.01
N LEU A 112 -13.00 10.15 4.40
CA LEU A 112 -11.81 9.77 5.16
C LEU A 112 -12.19 9.11 6.48
N ALA A 113 -13.11 9.72 7.23
CA ALA A 113 -13.60 9.18 8.50
C ALA A 113 -14.23 7.80 8.32
N SER A 114 -14.88 7.53 7.19
CA SER A 114 -15.49 6.22 6.91
C SER A 114 -14.45 5.11 6.74
N VAL A 115 -13.32 5.41 6.06
CA VAL A 115 -12.18 4.47 5.96
C VAL A 115 -11.59 4.21 7.34
N LEU A 116 -11.30 5.27 8.09
CA LEU A 116 -10.73 5.14 9.44
C LEU A 116 -11.66 4.39 10.39
N ALA A 117 -12.98 4.62 10.28
CA ALA A 117 -13.98 3.89 11.05
C ALA A 117 -14.03 2.40 10.71
N HIS A 118 -13.83 2.05 9.43
CA HIS A 118 -13.73 0.66 8.98
C HIS A 118 -12.49 -0.02 9.57
N GLU A 119 -11.32 0.63 9.53
CA GLU A 119 -10.08 0.13 10.12
C GLU A 119 -10.17 -0.02 11.64
N VAL A 120 -10.76 0.97 12.33
CA VAL A 120 -11.09 0.88 13.76
C VAL A 120 -12.05 -0.28 14.03
N GLY A 121 -12.99 -0.55 13.12
CA GLY A 121 -13.90 -1.70 13.18
C GLY A 121 -13.14 -3.03 13.15
N HIS A 122 -12.10 -3.16 12.32
CA HIS A 122 -11.24 -4.35 12.30
C HIS A 122 -10.50 -4.56 13.63
N ILE A 123 -10.01 -3.48 14.25
CA ILE A 123 -9.36 -3.54 15.57
C ILE A 123 -10.37 -3.92 16.63
N ALA A 124 -11.51 -3.23 16.69
CA ALA A 124 -12.55 -3.46 17.70
C ALA A 124 -13.12 -4.89 17.68
N ALA A 125 -13.17 -5.50 16.52
CA ALA A 125 -13.61 -6.88 16.33
C ALA A 125 -12.49 -7.92 16.45
N ASN A 126 -11.22 -7.52 16.71
CA ASN A 126 -10.05 -8.41 16.79
C ASN A 126 -9.89 -9.30 15.55
N HIS A 127 -10.13 -8.73 14.35
CA HIS A 127 -10.13 -9.50 13.11
C HIS A 127 -8.76 -10.10 12.78
N SER A 128 -7.67 -9.42 13.10
CA SER A 128 -6.29 -9.92 12.88
C SER A 128 -6.03 -11.20 13.66
N GLU A 129 -6.38 -11.24 14.95
CA GLU A 129 -6.22 -12.43 15.79
C GLU A 129 -7.11 -13.59 15.31
N ARG A 130 -8.38 -13.30 15.03
CA ARG A 130 -9.35 -14.27 14.51
C ARG A 130 -8.93 -14.85 13.15
N GLN A 131 -8.20 -14.08 12.34
CA GLN A 131 -7.64 -14.53 11.06
C GLN A 131 -6.39 -15.39 11.26
N GLN A 132 -5.47 -15.03 12.16
CA GLN A 132 -4.28 -15.82 12.49
C GLN A 132 -4.63 -17.20 13.00
N GLN A 133 -5.60 -17.32 13.90
CA GLN A 133 -6.08 -18.62 14.39
C GLN A 133 -6.57 -19.54 13.25
N ARG A 134 -7.09 -18.97 12.16
CA ARG A 134 -7.52 -19.74 10.97
C ARG A 134 -6.38 -19.97 9.97
N SER A 135 -5.35 -19.10 9.92
CA SER A 135 -4.26 -19.19 8.96
C SER A 135 -3.16 -20.16 9.39
N LEU A 136 -3.06 -20.52 10.66
CA LEU A 136 -2.18 -21.60 11.13
C LEU A 136 -2.39 -22.91 10.37
N PHE A 137 -3.58 -23.12 9.78
CA PHE A 137 -3.87 -24.24 8.89
C PHE A 137 -3.57 -23.98 7.40
N ARG A 138 -3.25 -22.73 6.99
CA ARG A 138 -3.00 -22.34 5.57
C ARG A 138 -1.58 -21.88 5.27
N SER A 139 -0.79 -21.52 6.28
CA SER A 139 0.58 -21.02 6.12
C SER A 139 1.61 -22.04 5.62
N LEU A 140 1.19 -23.28 5.41
CA LEU A 140 2.02 -24.32 4.76
C LEU A 140 2.34 -24.01 3.28
N GLY A 141 1.62 -23.08 2.62
CA GLY A 141 1.82 -22.78 1.19
C GLY A 141 2.90 -21.72 0.89
N VAL A 142 3.08 -20.71 1.75
CA VAL A 142 4.08 -19.64 1.54
C VAL A 142 5.46 -20.07 2.06
N LEU A 143 5.50 -20.87 3.15
CA LEU A 143 6.71 -21.54 3.61
C LEU A 143 7.28 -22.53 2.56
N ALA A 144 6.46 -23.00 1.62
CA ALA A 144 6.94 -23.91 0.58
C ALA A 144 7.95 -23.27 -0.38
N LEU A 145 7.86 -21.96 -0.69
CA LEU A 145 8.79 -21.33 -1.63
C LEU A 145 10.16 -21.03 -0.99
N SER A 146 10.17 -20.60 0.26
CA SER A 146 11.42 -20.36 1.02
C SER A 146 12.15 -21.65 1.36
N VAL A 147 11.41 -22.72 1.64
CA VAL A 147 11.97 -24.07 1.86
C VAL A 147 12.50 -24.66 0.56
N LEU A 148 11.89 -24.35 -0.60
CA LEU A 148 12.28 -24.88 -1.90
C LEU A 148 13.56 -24.26 -2.46
N THR A 149 13.85 -22.99 -2.15
CA THR A 149 15.04 -22.29 -2.66
C THR A 149 16.20 -22.26 -1.68
N GLY A 150 15.95 -22.38 -0.38
CA GLY A 150 16.97 -22.26 0.68
C GLY A 150 17.58 -20.87 0.81
N SER A 151 17.10 -19.89 0.02
CA SER A 151 17.50 -18.48 0.09
C SER A 151 16.29 -17.61 0.41
N GLU A 152 16.34 -16.90 1.52
CA GLU A 152 15.29 -15.97 1.92
C GLU A 152 15.19 -14.79 0.94
N ARG A 153 16.31 -14.35 0.34
CA ARG A 153 16.31 -13.22 -0.58
C ARG A 153 15.74 -13.59 -1.94
N ILE A 154 16.10 -14.74 -2.51
CA ILE A 154 15.45 -15.25 -3.73
C ILE A 154 13.95 -15.41 -3.50
N SER A 155 13.56 -15.92 -2.32
CA SER A 155 12.15 -16.09 -1.98
C SER A 155 11.42 -14.75 -1.85
N ARG A 156 12.05 -13.73 -1.26
CA ARG A 156 11.51 -12.36 -1.21
C ARG A 156 11.33 -11.76 -2.61
N ILE A 157 12.34 -11.81 -3.45
CA ILE A 157 12.25 -11.32 -4.84
C ILE A 157 11.16 -12.05 -5.61
N ALA A 158 11.06 -13.37 -5.46
CA ALA A 158 10.01 -14.17 -6.12
C ALA A 158 8.60 -13.91 -5.57
N SER A 159 8.48 -13.53 -4.30
CA SER A 159 7.21 -13.24 -3.64
C SER A 159 6.85 -11.76 -3.56
N ALA A 160 7.78 -10.84 -3.83
CA ALA A 160 7.55 -9.39 -3.78
C ALA A 160 6.43 -8.92 -4.74
N ALA A 161 6.13 -9.72 -5.76
CA ALA A 161 4.96 -9.55 -6.61
C ALA A 161 3.63 -9.96 -5.94
N ALA A 162 3.66 -10.57 -4.76
CA ALA A 162 2.46 -11.06 -4.06
C ALA A 162 1.83 -10.03 -3.12
N GLY A 163 2.27 -8.77 -3.18
CA GLY A 163 1.71 -7.64 -2.43
C GLY A 163 2.27 -7.53 -1.00
N TYR A 164 2.54 -6.30 -0.59
CA TYR A 164 3.05 -5.94 0.75
C TYR A 164 2.10 -6.32 1.89
N PHE A 165 0.85 -6.72 1.60
CA PHE A 165 -0.17 -6.99 2.61
C PHE A 165 -0.93 -8.27 2.33
N THR A 166 -0.55 -9.34 3.01
CA THR A 166 -1.25 -10.64 2.94
C THR A 166 -2.43 -10.77 3.92
N LEU A 167 -2.83 -9.71 4.62
CA LEU A 167 -4.00 -9.71 5.51
C LEU A 167 -5.28 -9.59 4.69
N ARG A 168 -5.66 -10.66 4.01
CA ARG A 168 -6.94 -10.73 3.33
C ARG A 168 -8.04 -11.16 4.30
N TYR A 169 -8.89 -10.23 4.66
CA TYR A 169 -10.05 -10.52 5.50
C TYR A 169 -11.12 -11.35 4.78
N SER A 170 -11.89 -12.11 5.55
CA SER A 170 -13.03 -12.82 5.00
C SER A 170 -14.18 -11.84 4.75
N ARG A 171 -15.07 -12.13 3.78
CA ARG A 171 -16.27 -11.31 3.53
C ARG A 171 -17.11 -11.06 4.80
N LYS A 172 -17.11 -12.01 5.73
CA LYS A 172 -17.82 -11.85 7.00
C LYS A 172 -17.15 -10.79 7.88
N HIS A 173 -15.81 -10.77 7.93
CA HIS A 173 -15.05 -9.75 8.66
C HIS A 173 -15.27 -8.37 8.05
N GLU A 174 -15.34 -8.27 6.71
CA GLU A 174 -15.62 -7.01 6.02
C GLU A 174 -17.00 -6.47 6.38
N TYR A 175 -18.04 -7.30 6.34
CA TYR A 175 -19.40 -6.86 6.75
C TYR A 175 -19.46 -6.46 8.21
N GLU A 176 -18.75 -7.16 9.11
CA GLU A 176 -18.69 -6.83 10.53
C GLU A 176 -17.96 -5.49 10.74
N ALA A 177 -16.87 -5.25 10.01
CA ALA A 177 -16.13 -3.98 10.03
C ALA A 177 -16.95 -2.82 9.43
N ASP A 178 -17.71 -3.07 8.35
CA ASP A 178 -18.62 -2.08 7.76
C ASP A 178 -19.72 -1.68 8.76
N ASP A 179 -20.36 -2.64 9.45
CA ASP A 179 -21.42 -2.38 10.43
C ASP A 179 -20.91 -1.57 11.63
N LEU A 180 -19.76 -1.96 12.18
CA LEU A 180 -19.09 -1.23 13.26
C LEU A 180 -18.65 0.16 12.80
N GLY A 181 -18.01 0.23 11.63
CA GLY A 181 -17.52 1.46 11.04
C GLY A 181 -18.64 2.49 10.83
N LEU A 182 -19.77 2.09 10.26
CA LEU A 182 -20.93 2.96 10.09
C LEU A 182 -21.48 3.47 11.45
N SER A 183 -21.47 2.61 12.48
CA SER A 183 -21.85 3.04 13.82
C SER A 183 -20.89 4.09 14.39
N TYR A 184 -19.59 3.87 14.25
CA TYR A 184 -18.55 4.80 14.72
C TYR A 184 -18.57 6.11 13.94
N LEU A 185 -18.73 6.06 12.61
CA LEU A 185 -18.85 7.22 11.74
C LEU A 185 -19.99 8.13 12.19
N ARG A 186 -21.19 7.56 12.38
CA ARG A 186 -22.36 8.30 12.89
C ARG A 186 -22.14 8.87 14.30
N ASN A 187 -21.58 8.07 15.20
CA ASN A 187 -21.31 8.50 16.58
C ASN A 187 -20.25 9.61 16.64
N ALA A 188 -19.33 9.65 15.66
CA ALA A 188 -18.38 10.74 15.45
C ALA A 188 -19.03 11.98 14.83
N GLY A 189 -20.31 11.94 14.46
CA GLY A 189 -21.07 13.07 13.93
C GLY A 189 -20.88 13.32 12.43
N TYR A 190 -20.46 12.32 11.66
CA TYR A 190 -20.37 12.37 10.20
C TYR A 190 -21.60 11.77 9.53
N ASP A 191 -21.81 12.13 8.26
CA ASP A 191 -22.85 11.55 7.43
C ASP A 191 -22.57 10.06 7.16
N PRO A 192 -23.47 9.14 7.51
CA PRO A 192 -23.26 7.71 7.25
C PRO A 192 -23.25 7.35 5.77
N PHE A 193 -23.79 8.21 4.89
CA PHE A 193 -23.75 8.01 3.43
C PHE A 193 -22.32 8.11 2.85
N ALA A 194 -21.42 8.85 3.50
CA ALA A 194 -20.02 8.96 3.11
C ALA A 194 -19.32 7.60 3.00
N ALA A 195 -19.73 6.59 3.78
CA ALA A 195 -19.20 5.23 3.66
C ALA A 195 -19.56 4.56 2.32
N ALA A 196 -20.78 4.75 1.83
CA ALA A 196 -21.19 4.21 0.53
C ALA A 196 -20.50 4.95 -0.62
N GLU A 197 -20.28 6.25 -0.48
CA GLU A 197 -19.60 7.09 -1.46
C GLU A 197 -18.12 6.72 -1.58
N MET A 198 -17.44 6.52 -0.45
CA MET A 198 -16.05 6.08 -0.43
C MET A 198 -15.87 4.68 -1.05
N LEU A 199 -16.73 3.73 -0.72
CA LEU A 199 -16.72 2.40 -1.36
C LEU A 199 -16.93 2.50 -2.88
N ALA A 200 -17.80 3.41 -3.33
CA ALA A 200 -18.00 3.66 -4.75
C ALA A 200 -16.77 4.33 -5.40
N ALA A 201 -16.08 5.25 -4.70
CA ALA A 201 -14.83 5.85 -5.17
C ALA A 201 -13.72 4.80 -5.35
N LEU A 202 -13.55 3.89 -4.40
CA LEU A 202 -12.64 2.74 -4.51
C LEU A 202 -12.99 1.82 -5.68
N GLY A 203 -14.28 1.62 -5.94
CA GLY A 203 -14.77 0.87 -7.11
C GLY A 203 -14.36 1.53 -8.42
N ARG A 204 -14.62 2.84 -8.58
CA ARG A 204 -14.20 3.63 -9.75
C ARG A 204 -12.69 3.60 -9.97
N HIS A 205 -11.92 3.73 -8.91
CA HIS A 205 -10.46 3.63 -8.98
C HIS A 205 -10.01 2.25 -9.46
N THR A 206 -10.62 1.17 -8.96
CA THR A 206 -10.33 -0.21 -9.39
C THR A 206 -10.62 -0.40 -10.89
N GLU A 207 -11.75 0.09 -11.38
CA GLU A 207 -12.11 0.04 -12.80
C GLU A 207 -11.13 0.86 -13.66
N PHE A 208 -10.74 2.04 -13.20
CA PHE A 208 -9.76 2.88 -13.88
C PHE A 208 -8.42 2.15 -14.05
N LEU A 209 -7.87 1.58 -12.97
CA LEU A 209 -6.63 0.82 -13.03
C LEU A 209 -6.74 -0.39 -13.98
N THR A 210 -7.85 -1.09 -13.97
CA THR A 210 -8.08 -2.23 -14.87
C THR A 210 -8.10 -1.80 -16.34
N ARG A 211 -8.68 -0.63 -16.66
CA ARG A 211 -8.72 -0.10 -18.02
C ARG A 211 -7.40 0.49 -18.48
N SER A 212 -6.68 1.20 -17.60
CA SER A 212 -5.43 1.89 -17.94
C SER A 212 -4.26 0.92 -18.19
N ARG A 213 -4.26 -0.24 -17.55
CA ARG A 213 -3.16 -1.22 -17.59
C ARG A 213 -3.23 -2.25 -18.74
N GLY A 214 -4.29 -2.22 -19.57
CA GLY A 214 -4.47 -3.19 -20.65
C GLY A 214 -4.92 -4.58 -20.18
N ARG A 215 -5.29 -5.47 -21.16
CA ARG A 215 -5.87 -6.79 -20.85
C ARG A 215 -4.90 -7.77 -20.20
N ASP A 216 -3.61 -7.68 -20.47
CA ASP A 216 -2.60 -8.59 -19.92
C ASP A 216 -2.16 -8.19 -18.51
N GLU A 217 -2.30 -6.91 -18.15
CA GLU A 217 -2.04 -6.38 -16.81
C GLU A 217 -3.29 -6.36 -15.91
N ALA A 218 -4.47 -6.61 -16.45
CA ALA A 218 -5.75 -6.67 -15.71
C ALA A 218 -5.80 -7.75 -14.61
N ARG A 219 -4.76 -8.57 -14.46
CA ARG A 219 -4.61 -9.54 -13.38
C ARG A 219 -4.06 -8.92 -12.08
N SER A 220 -3.53 -7.71 -12.10
CA SER A 220 -3.13 -7.01 -10.87
C SER A 220 -4.34 -6.33 -10.25
N ILE A 221 -4.99 -7.00 -9.31
CA ILE A 221 -6.05 -6.43 -8.48
C ILE A 221 -5.41 -5.31 -7.65
N PRO A 222 -6.03 -4.12 -7.53
CA PRO A 222 -5.53 -3.06 -6.65
C PRO A 222 -5.34 -3.56 -5.22
N GLU A 223 -4.33 -3.06 -4.54
CA GLU A 223 -3.91 -3.58 -3.22
C GLU A 223 -5.04 -3.49 -2.19
N TRP A 224 -5.77 -2.38 -2.17
CA TRP A 224 -7.00 -2.25 -1.39
C TRP A 224 -7.98 -3.41 -1.63
N ALA A 225 -8.24 -3.77 -2.89
CA ALA A 225 -9.19 -4.84 -3.22
C ALA A 225 -8.65 -6.25 -2.93
N LEU A 226 -7.33 -6.39 -2.73
CA LEU A 226 -6.72 -7.64 -2.26
C LEU A 226 -6.96 -7.85 -0.77
N THR A 227 -6.82 -6.80 0.03
CA THR A 227 -6.99 -6.84 1.49
C THR A 227 -8.47 -6.77 1.88
N HIS A 228 -9.23 -5.91 1.24
CA HIS A 228 -10.65 -5.61 1.48
C HIS A 228 -11.49 -5.88 0.23
N PRO A 229 -11.93 -7.12 -0.03
CA PRO A 229 -12.69 -7.44 -1.23
C PRO A 229 -13.92 -6.54 -1.39
N LEU A 230 -13.86 -5.66 -2.38
CA LEU A 230 -14.99 -4.81 -2.74
C LEU A 230 -16.03 -5.64 -3.50
N THR A 231 -17.27 -5.59 -3.05
CA THR A 231 -18.41 -6.19 -3.73
C THR A 231 -19.51 -5.14 -3.89
N GLU A 232 -20.25 -5.18 -4.99
CA GLU A 232 -21.43 -4.32 -5.17
C GLU A 232 -22.40 -4.42 -3.97
N ASN A 233 -22.43 -5.58 -3.33
CA ASN A 233 -23.22 -5.81 -2.12
C ASN A 233 -22.77 -4.95 -0.94
N ARG A 234 -21.47 -4.62 -0.80
CA ARG A 234 -20.99 -3.75 0.29
C ARG A 234 -21.50 -2.33 0.12
N ILE A 235 -21.43 -1.78 -1.11
CA ILE A 235 -21.93 -0.43 -1.42
C ILE A 235 -23.44 -0.34 -1.14
N ALA A 236 -24.22 -1.30 -1.69
CA ALA A 236 -25.65 -1.34 -1.49
C ALA A 236 -26.04 -1.50 0.00
N ARG A 237 -25.28 -2.35 0.74
CA ARG A 237 -25.48 -2.55 2.17
C ARG A 237 -25.17 -1.28 2.98
N ALA A 238 -24.03 -0.62 2.73
CA ALA A 238 -23.68 0.62 3.41
C ALA A 238 -24.77 1.69 3.23
N LYS A 239 -25.28 1.84 2.00
CA LYS A 239 -26.39 2.73 1.70
C LYS A 239 -27.66 2.35 2.48
N THR A 240 -28.03 1.06 2.48
CA THR A 240 -29.21 0.58 3.21
C THR A 240 -29.11 0.85 4.72
N ILE A 241 -27.92 0.63 5.32
CA ILE A 241 -27.72 0.91 6.74
C ILE A 241 -27.76 2.41 7.01
N ALA A 242 -27.19 3.24 6.12
CA ALA A 242 -27.30 4.69 6.24
C ALA A 242 -28.77 5.16 6.18
N GLU A 243 -29.56 4.64 5.24
CA GLU A 243 -31.01 4.90 5.14
C GLU A 243 -31.79 4.49 6.42
N GLN A 244 -31.40 3.37 7.04
CA GLN A 244 -32.03 2.89 8.31
C GLN A 244 -31.77 3.80 9.50
N THR A 245 -30.80 4.72 9.43
CA THR A 245 -30.59 5.74 10.46
C THR A 245 -31.71 6.77 10.51
N GLY A 246 -32.51 6.88 9.44
CA GLY A 246 -33.53 7.91 9.25
C GLY A 246 -32.98 9.26 8.80
N LEU A 247 -31.66 9.38 8.63
CA LEU A 247 -31.00 10.56 8.06
C LEU A 247 -31.17 10.60 6.55
N GLN A 248 -31.17 11.80 5.99
CA GLN A 248 -31.09 12.00 4.54
C GLN A 248 -29.63 12.29 4.17
N PRO A 249 -29.17 11.99 2.94
CA PRO A 249 -27.85 12.42 2.46
C PRO A 249 -27.65 13.93 2.70
N ASP A 250 -26.45 14.34 3.02
CA ASP A 250 -26.04 15.72 3.31
C ASP A 250 -26.70 16.34 4.56
N GLN A 251 -27.36 15.54 5.41
CA GLN A 251 -27.98 16.03 6.64
C GLN A 251 -26.96 16.25 7.76
N LEU A 252 -25.88 15.51 7.77
CA LEU A 252 -24.72 15.72 8.63
C LEU A 252 -23.53 16.23 7.80
N PRO A 253 -22.56 16.91 8.42
CA PRO A 253 -21.46 17.54 7.69
C PRO A 253 -20.51 16.49 7.11
N GLU A 254 -20.15 16.65 5.86
CA GLU A 254 -19.06 15.92 5.20
C GLU A 254 -17.74 16.70 5.23
N ASN A 255 -17.79 18.01 5.47
CA ASN A 255 -16.63 18.90 5.59
C ASN A 255 -15.67 18.86 4.38
N GLU A 256 -16.20 18.80 3.16
CA GLU A 256 -15.42 18.79 1.90
C GLU A 256 -14.36 19.90 1.86
N ALA A 257 -14.76 21.15 2.18
CA ALA A 257 -13.84 22.29 2.13
C ALA A 257 -12.65 22.17 3.10
N ALA A 258 -12.82 21.51 4.24
CA ALA A 258 -11.72 21.24 5.17
C ALA A 258 -10.76 20.20 4.57
N TYR A 259 -11.31 19.15 3.98
CA TYR A 259 -10.55 18.11 3.31
C TYR A 259 -9.74 18.67 2.12
N PHE A 260 -10.38 19.43 1.22
CA PHE A 260 -9.70 20.02 0.07
C PHE A 260 -8.54 20.94 0.50
N ARG A 261 -8.72 21.73 1.56
CA ARG A 261 -7.60 22.54 2.10
C ARG A 261 -6.44 21.69 2.63
N ALA A 262 -6.74 20.56 3.27
CA ALA A 262 -5.71 19.68 3.82
C ALA A 262 -4.87 18.99 2.74
N VAL A 263 -5.46 18.65 1.58
CA VAL A 263 -4.77 17.93 0.50
C VAL A 263 -4.21 18.85 -0.59
N ASP A 264 -4.46 20.17 -0.53
CA ASP A 264 -3.93 21.11 -1.50
C ASP A 264 -2.40 21.23 -1.38
N GLY A 265 -1.69 20.94 -2.45
CA GLY A 265 -0.23 20.87 -2.47
C GLY A 265 0.35 19.47 -2.13
N MET A 266 -0.46 18.51 -1.70
CA MET A 266 0.01 17.16 -1.39
C MET A 266 0.69 16.52 -2.60
N LEU A 267 1.81 15.84 -2.37
CA LEU A 267 2.53 15.08 -3.39
C LEU A 267 1.62 13.99 -4.00
N TYR A 268 1.59 13.94 -5.33
CA TYR A 268 0.83 12.94 -6.09
C TYR A 268 1.77 11.98 -6.84
N GLY A 269 1.48 10.69 -6.78
CA GLY A 269 2.34 9.68 -7.40
C GLY A 269 3.67 9.48 -6.68
N ASP A 270 4.71 9.21 -7.44
CA ASP A 270 6.06 8.91 -6.94
C ASP A 270 6.71 10.09 -6.22
N ASP A 271 7.50 9.78 -5.17
CA ASP A 271 8.34 10.74 -4.46
C ASP A 271 9.70 10.89 -5.16
N PRO A 272 10.20 12.12 -5.41
CA PRO A 272 11.52 12.34 -5.98
C PRO A 272 12.68 11.70 -5.18
N GLU A 273 12.53 11.53 -3.86
CA GLU A 273 13.51 10.84 -3.02
C GLU A 273 13.55 9.32 -3.26
N GLN A 274 12.50 8.77 -3.85
CA GLN A 274 12.40 7.36 -4.23
C GLN A 274 12.56 7.14 -5.74
N GLY A 275 12.55 8.23 -6.52
CA GLY A 275 12.58 8.20 -7.99
C GLY A 275 11.22 8.00 -8.62
N PHE A 276 11.15 8.07 -9.95
CA PHE A 276 9.92 8.06 -10.74
C PHE A 276 9.86 6.86 -11.67
N VAL A 277 8.72 6.17 -11.71
CA VAL A 277 8.38 5.19 -12.74
C VAL A 277 7.52 5.88 -13.81
N LEU A 278 8.14 6.15 -14.96
CA LEU A 278 7.53 6.83 -16.09
C LEU A 278 7.27 5.82 -17.22
N GLY A 279 6.16 5.09 -17.13
CA GLY A 279 5.88 3.95 -17.98
C GLY A 279 6.90 2.83 -17.78
N ARG A 280 7.72 2.52 -18.82
CA ARG A 280 8.78 1.51 -18.72
C ARG A 280 10.14 2.07 -18.26
N ARG A 281 10.24 3.36 -18.05
CA ARG A 281 11.46 4.03 -17.61
C ARG A 281 11.42 4.31 -16.12
N PHE A 282 12.48 3.94 -15.40
CA PHE A 282 12.79 4.45 -14.07
C PHE A 282 13.80 5.59 -14.16
N ALA A 283 13.58 6.68 -13.40
CA ALA A 283 14.48 7.82 -13.33
C ALA A 283 14.51 8.40 -11.92
N HIS A 284 15.71 8.55 -11.36
CA HIS A 284 15.89 9.07 -10.00
C HIS A 284 16.61 10.42 -10.05
N PRO A 285 15.93 11.54 -9.71
CA PRO A 285 16.52 12.87 -9.84
C PRO A 285 17.68 13.11 -8.86
N VAL A 286 17.56 12.63 -7.62
CA VAL A 286 18.58 12.83 -6.57
C VAL A 286 19.81 11.96 -6.84
N MET A 287 19.66 10.67 -7.10
CA MET A 287 20.76 9.76 -7.43
C MET A 287 21.27 9.93 -8.87
N ARG A 288 20.54 10.70 -9.69
CA ARG A 288 20.85 11.03 -11.07
C ARG A 288 21.13 9.80 -11.95
N MET A 289 20.21 8.85 -11.90
CA MET A 289 20.30 7.64 -12.70
C MET A 289 18.98 7.31 -13.38
N SER A 290 19.03 6.47 -14.41
CA SER A 290 17.84 6.02 -15.14
C SER A 290 18.13 4.70 -15.83
N PHE A 291 17.08 3.90 -16.02
CA PHE A 291 17.07 2.74 -16.91
C PHE A 291 15.70 2.56 -17.55
N GLU A 292 15.61 1.75 -18.58
CA GLU A 292 14.38 1.44 -19.29
C GLU A 292 14.16 -0.07 -19.32
N ALA A 293 13.00 -0.51 -18.91
CA ALA A 293 12.59 -1.90 -18.99
C ALA A 293 12.10 -2.24 -20.42
N PRO A 294 12.39 -3.43 -20.93
CA PRO A 294 11.89 -3.89 -22.23
C PRO A 294 10.36 -3.98 -22.28
N GLU A 295 9.80 -4.12 -23.47
CA GLU A 295 8.37 -4.37 -23.63
C GLU A 295 7.93 -5.64 -22.92
N GLY A 296 6.75 -5.60 -22.26
CA GLY A 296 6.22 -6.69 -21.45
C GLY A 296 6.83 -6.80 -20.05
N PHE A 297 7.72 -5.86 -19.67
CA PHE A 297 8.20 -5.74 -18.30
C PHE A 297 7.38 -4.71 -17.53
N ARG A 298 7.28 -4.89 -16.22
CA ARG A 298 6.66 -3.95 -15.28
C ARG A 298 7.67 -3.54 -14.22
N LEU A 299 7.65 -2.26 -13.89
CA LEU A 299 8.40 -1.67 -12.79
C LEU A 299 7.43 -1.26 -11.68
N THR A 300 7.80 -1.54 -10.44
CA THR A 300 7.09 -1.07 -9.26
C THR A 300 8.11 -0.38 -8.36
N ASN A 301 7.87 0.88 -8.06
CA ASN A 301 8.69 1.63 -7.13
C ASN A 301 8.47 1.13 -5.70
N SER A 302 9.54 0.93 -4.97
CA SER A 302 9.48 0.66 -3.53
C SER A 302 10.63 1.40 -2.85
N PRO A 303 10.55 1.63 -1.53
CA PRO A 303 11.53 2.43 -0.81
C PRO A 303 12.96 1.88 -0.86
N GLU A 304 13.11 0.55 -0.93
CA GLU A 304 14.42 -0.11 -0.89
C GLU A 304 14.95 -0.48 -2.27
N ALA A 305 14.05 -0.71 -3.26
CA ALA A 305 14.42 -1.19 -4.58
C ALA A 305 13.31 -0.93 -5.60
N ILE A 306 13.65 -0.95 -6.87
CA ILE A 306 12.68 -1.01 -7.95
C ILE A 306 12.42 -2.48 -8.28
N LEU A 307 11.21 -2.94 -8.02
CA LEU A 307 10.80 -4.30 -8.34
C LEU A 307 10.55 -4.43 -9.84
N ILE A 308 11.01 -5.54 -10.40
CA ILE A 308 10.98 -5.82 -11.85
C ILE A 308 10.27 -7.14 -12.08
N GLU A 309 9.20 -7.10 -12.84
CA GLU A 309 8.51 -8.28 -13.32
C GLU A 309 8.62 -8.36 -14.84
N GLY A 310 8.85 -9.57 -15.36
CA GLY A 310 8.98 -9.78 -16.79
C GLY A 310 8.30 -11.06 -17.27
N PRO A 311 8.25 -11.26 -18.59
CA PRO A 311 7.68 -12.46 -19.18
C PRO A 311 8.33 -13.74 -18.68
N GLY A 312 7.61 -14.86 -18.75
CA GLY A 312 8.12 -16.17 -18.39
C GLY A 312 8.41 -16.40 -16.92
N GLY A 313 7.82 -15.59 -16.03
CA GLY A 313 8.02 -15.68 -14.59
C GLY A 313 9.31 -15.04 -14.08
N LEU A 314 9.93 -14.16 -14.89
CA LEU A 314 11.05 -13.35 -14.45
C LEU A 314 10.62 -12.44 -13.32
N ARG A 315 11.43 -12.41 -12.27
CA ARG A 315 11.33 -11.48 -11.14
C ARG A 315 12.70 -10.89 -10.86
N GLY A 316 12.72 -9.65 -10.40
CA GLY A 316 13.97 -9.02 -10.03
C GLY A 316 13.79 -7.73 -9.28
N GLU A 317 14.91 -7.16 -8.93
CA GLU A 317 15.00 -5.84 -8.33
C GLU A 317 16.18 -5.06 -8.92
N PHE A 318 16.06 -3.74 -8.87
CA PHE A 318 17.18 -2.84 -9.07
C PHE A 318 17.39 -2.06 -7.77
N SER A 319 18.60 -2.10 -7.26
CA SER A 319 18.97 -1.39 -6.03
C SER A 319 20.44 -0.99 -6.04
N GLY A 320 20.92 -0.40 -4.96
CA GLY A 320 22.31 0.02 -4.79
C GLY A 320 22.41 1.37 -4.10
N GLY A 321 23.58 1.97 -4.16
CA GLY A 321 23.88 3.24 -3.53
C GLY A 321 25.34 3.34 -3.14
N ARG A 322 25.63 4.02 -2.04
CA ARG A 322 26.99 4.18 -1.53
C ARG A 322 27.52 2.83 -1.04
N THR A 323 28.69 2.43 -1.54
CA THR A 323 29.35 1.18 -1.18
C THR A 323 30.70 1.43 -0.51
N ALA A 324 31.04 0.59 0.47
CA ALA A 324 32.39 0.58 1.07
C ALA A 324 33.43 -0.05 0.15
N SER A 325 33.00 -0.92 -0.78
CA SER A 325 33.88 -1.55 -1.75
C SER A 325 34.18 -0.61 -2.93
N ARG A 326 35.46 -0.44 -3.21
CA ARG A 326 35.92 0.23 -4.45
C ARG A 326 36.14 -0.74 -5.60
N ASP A 327 36.01 -2.03 -5.35
CA ASP A 327 36.17 -3.09 -6.35
C ASP A 327 34.78 -3.59 -6.75
N LEU A 328 34.38 -3.30 -7.98
CA LEU A 328 33.11 -3.70 -8.56
C LEU A 328 32.95 -5.23 -8.60
N ARG A 329 34.04 -5.97 -8.77
CA ARG A 329 34.04 -7.44 -8.74
C ARG A 329 33.63 -7.94 -7.33
N ALA A 330 34.30 -7.43 -6.31
CA ALA A 330 33.97 -7.79 -4.92
C ALA A 330 32.55 -7.39 -4.52
N TYR A 331 32.06 -6.23 -5.01
CA TYR A 331 30.67 -5.82 -4.85
C TYR A 331 29.71 -6.81 -5.51
N THR A 332 29.96 -7.18 -6.79
CA THR A 332 29.12 -8.11 -7.55
C THR A 332 29.06 -9.49 -6.90
N GLU A 333 30.23 -10.00 -6.45
CA GLU A 333 30.33 -11.27 -5.73
C GLU A 333 29.57 -11.25 -4.40
N ALA A 334 29.62 -10.12 -3.65
CA ALA A 334 28.88 -9.94 -2.42
C ALA A 334 27.36 -9.93 -2.66
N VAL A 335 26.89 -9.20 -3.68
CA VAL A 335 25.46 -9.20 -4.07
C VAL A 335 25.00 -10.60 -4.46
N LEU A 336 25.80 -11.31 -5.28
CA LEU A 336 25.45 -12.67 -5.70
C LEU A 336 25.44 -13.64 -4.52
N ALA A 337 26.42 -13.52 -3.59
CA ALA A 337 26.47 -14.34 -2.39
C ALA A 337 25.27 -14.10 -1.46
N ASP A 338 24.87 -12.83 -1.29
CA ASP A 338 23.70 -12.46 -0.51
C ASP A 338 22.41 -13.02 -1.12
N LEU A 339 22.27 -12.95 -2.45
CA LEU A 339 21.14 -13.55 -3.17
C LEU A 339 21.08 -15.05 -2.99
N LEU A 340 22.21 -15.73 -3.11
CA LEU A 340 22.28 -17.20 -3.02
C LEU A 340 22.12 -17.69 -1.56
N GLY A 341 22.60 -16.90 -0.58
CA GLY A 341 22.60 -17.34 0.83
C GLY A 341 23.32 -18.68 1.00
N ASN A 342 22.63 -19.67 1.56
CA ASN A 342 23.16 -21.02 1.78
C ASN A 342 22.87 -22.00 0.62
N VAL A 343 22.37 -21.51 -0.52
CA VAL A 343 22.00 -22.36 -1.65
C VAL A 343 23.22 -22.79 -2.44
N SER A 344 23.34 -24.07 -2.71
CA SER A 344 24.36 -24.58 -3.64
C SER A 344 24.01 -24.15 -5.07
N ALA A 345 24.89 -23.37 -5.69
CA ALA A 345 24.78 -22.96 -7.07
C ALA A 345 25.90 -23.57 -7.91
N GLU A 346 25.67 -23.76 -9.20
CA GLU A 346 26.76 -24.03 -10.14
C GLU A 346 27.69 -22.81 -10.20
N PRO A 347 29.01 -22.99 -10.51
CA PRO A 347 29.95 -21.90 -10.51
C PRO A 347 29.47 -20.71 -11.36
N ALA A 348 29.56 -19.52 -10.77
CA ALA A 348 29.16 -18.29 -11.44
C ALA A 348 30.12 -17.93 -12.58
N SER A 349 29.58 -17.53 -13.72
CA SER A 349 30.36 -16.80 -14.75
C SER A 349 30.37 -15.32 -14.40
N LEU A 350 31.53 -14.67 -14.52
CA LEU A 350 31.67 -13.21 -14.38
C LEU A 350 32.27 -12.65 -15.69
N GLU A 351 31.54 -11.73 -16.28
CA GLU A 351 31.95 -11.04 -17.51
C GLU A 351 32.06 -9.53 -17.24
N GLN A 352 33.19 -8.95 -17.62
CA GLN A 352 33.39 -7.49 -17.57
C GLN A 352 32.82 -6.85 -18.82
N ALA A 353 32.19 -5.71 -18.67
CA ALA A 353 31.56 -4.94 -19.73
C ALA A 353 31.73 -3.43 -19.49
N THR A 354 31.36 -2.65 -20.47
CA THR A 354 31.16 -1.20 -20.33
C THR A 354 29.76 -0.88 -20.84
N VAL A 355 28.95 -0.25 -20.00
CA VAL A 355 27.57 0.12 -20.34
C VAL A 355 27.43 1.63 -20.20
N ASN A 356 27.11 2.32 -21.30
CA ASN A 356 26.95 3.79 -21.36
C ASN A 356 28.15 4.55 -20.72
N GLY A 357 29.38 4.03 -20.93
CA GLY A 357 30.61 4.60 -20.37
C GLY A 357 30.91 4.21 -18.92
N LEU A 358 30.08 3.40 -18.27
CA LEU A 358 30.29 2.93 -16.90
C LEU A 358 30.91 1.53 -16.90
N PRO A 359 31.92 1.26 -16.05
CA PRO A 359 32.39 -0.10 -15.80
C PRO A 359 31.22 -0.96 -15.29
N ALA A 360 31.08 -2.16 -15.83
CA ALA A 360 30.00 -3.09 -15.42
C ALA A 360 30.56 -4.52 -15.31
N ILE A 361 29.90 -5.31 -14.43
CA ILE A 361 30.17 -6.75 -14.30
C ILE A 361 28.85 -7.49 -14.35
N MET A 362 28.74 -8.49 -15.20
CA MET A 362 27.63 -9.41 -15.30
C MET A 362 28.01 -10.74 -14.65
N ALA A 363 27.27 -11.15 -13.64
CA ALA A 363 27.43 -12.45 -12.99
C ALA A 363 26.20 -13.31 -13.19
N ARG A 364 26.40 -14.61 -13.43
CA ARG A 364 25.31 -15.57 -13.61
C ARG A 364 25.59 -16.85 -12.85
N ALA A 365 24.60 -17.34 -12.11
CA ALA A 365 24.64 -18.62 -11.43
C ALA A 365 23.35 -19.40 -11.70
N THR A 366 23.43 -20.74 -11.66
CA THR A 366 22.25 -21.61 -11.78
C THR A 366 22.00 -22.30 -10.44
N VAL A 367 20.78 -22.19 -9.97
CA VAL A 367 20.27 -22.83 -8.74
C VAL A 367 19.33 -23.95 -9.14
N ARG A 368 19.52 -25.13 -8.57
CA ARG A 368 18.58 -26.27 -8.77
C ARG A 368 17.52 -26.24 -7.67
N THR A 369 16.26 -26.27 -8.09
CA THR A 369 15.11 -26.36 -7.20
C THR A 369 14.24 -27.57 -7.57
N ASP A 370 13.34 -27.97 -6.68
CA ASP A 370 12.40 -29.07 -6.96
C ASP A 370 11.43 -28.76 -8.12
N GLN A 371 11.27 -27.49 -8.47
CA GLN A 371 10.45 -27.02 -9.59
C GLN A 371 11.26 -26.84 -10.88
N GLY A 372 12.54 -27.14 -10.86
CA GLY A 372 13.45 -26.97 -11.98
C GLY A 372 14.56 -25.95 -11.74
N PRO A 373 15.47 -25.78 -12.69
CA PRO A 373 16.58 -24.86 -12.54
C PRO A 373 16.14 -23.39 -12.67
N LEU A 374 16.63 -22.57 -11.75
CA LEU A 374 16.52 -21.11 -11.79
C LEU A 374 17.86 -20.50 -12.16
N THR A 375 17.82 -19.47 -12.97
CA THR A 375 19.01 -18.63 -13.27
C THR A 375 18.94 -17.35 -12.42
N VAL A 376 19.99 -17.09 -11.66
CA VAL A 376 20.21 -15.83 -10.95
C VAL A 376 21.22 -15.02 -11.76
N THR A 377 20.86 -13.79 -12.11
CA THR A 377 21.73 -12.88 -12.87
C THR A 377 21.89 -11.58 -12.10
N VAL A 378 23.12 -11.16 -11.89
CA VAL A 378 23.47 -9.83 -11.33
C VAL A 378 24.14 -9.03 -12.40
N ALA A 379 23.67 -7.80 -12.64
CA ALA A 379 24.34 -6.83 -13.49
C ALA A 379 24.69 -5.61 -12.63
N ALA A 380 25.96 -5.44 -12.30
CA ALA A 380 26.45 -4.38 -11.42
C ALA A 380 27.21 -3.31 -12.20
N TYR A 381 27.11 -2.05 -11.74
CA TYR A 381 27.69 -0.86 -12.38
C TYR A 381 28.43 -0.01 -11.36
N ASP A 382 29.62 0.45 -11.71
CA ASP A 382 30.32 1.50 -10.97
C ASP A 382 29.85 2.88 -11.48
N ALA A 383 29.08 3.58 -10.68
CA ALA A 383 28.57 4.90 -11.02
C ALA A 383 29.53 6.04 -10.61
N GLY A 384 30.71 5.69 -10.08
CA GLY A 384 31.68 6.63 -9.58
C GLY A 384 31.32 7.22 -8.20
N GLY A 385 32.25 7.96 -7.62
CA GLY A 385 32.02 8.62 -6.32
C GLY A 385 31.80 7.66 -5.13
N GLY A 386 32.08 6.37 -5.30
CA GLY A 386 31.81 5.34 -4.29
C GLY A 386 30.37 4.84 -4.34
N ASN A 387 29.66 5.00 -5.45
CA ASN A 387 28.32 4.46 -5.66
C ASN A 387 28.36 3.28 -6.63
N ALA A 388 27.65 2.21 -6.28
CA ALA A 388 27.43 1.08 -7.18
C ALA A 388 25.95 0.70 -7.18
N TYR A 389 25.44 0.34 -8.36
CA TYR A 389 24.05 -0.07 -8.56
C TYR A 389 24.01 -1.44 -9.22
N HIS A 390 22.96 -2.18 -9.01
CA HIS A 390 22.81 -3.49 -9.62
C HIS A 390 21.37 -3.87 -9.91
N PHE A 391 21.21 -4.67 -10.97
CA PHE A 391 20.05 -5.51 -11.17
C PHE A 391 20.31 -6.88 -10.54
N ALA A 392 19.34 -7.41 -9.82
CA ALA A 392 19.30 -8.79 -9.34
C ALA A 392 18.07 -9.46 -9.92
N ILE A 393 18.27 -10.39 -10.87
CA ILE A 393 17.17 -11.02 -11.62
C ILE A 393 17.16 -12.52 -11.37
N VAL A 394 16.00 -13.06 -11.06
CA VAL A 394 15.73 -14.49 -10.93
C VAL A 394 14.74 -14.91 -12.01
N SER A 395 15.05 -15.94 -12.74
CA SER A 395 14.19 -16.45 -13.81
C SER A 395 14.28 -17.96 -13.94
N PRO A 396 13.20 -18.66 -14.37
CA PRO A 396 13.31 -20.03 -14.82
C PRO A 396 14.31 -20.12 -15.96
N SER A 397 15.24 -21.10 -15.91
CA SER A 397 16.45 -21.12 -16.77
C SER A 397 16.19 -21.19 -18.28
N GLN A 398 14.97 -21.50 -18.71
CA GLN A 398 14.63 -21.66 -20.13
C GLN A 398 13.60 -20.64 -20.66
N SER A 399 13.13 -19.70 -19.85
CA SER A 399 11.91 -18.93 -20.18
C SER A 399 12.16 -17.46 -20.57
N VAL A 400 13.38 -16.92 -20.39
CA VAL A 400 13.64 -15.49 -20.65
C VAL A 400 14.54 -15.29 -21.86
N PRO A 401 14.13 -14.49 -22.86
CA PRO A 401 14.98 -14.11 -23.96
C PRO A 401 16.22 -13.34 -23.47
N GLN A 402 17.40 -13.82 -23.80
CA GLN A 402 18.67 -13.15 -23.45
C GLN A 402 18.74 -11.73 -24.04
N ALA A 403 18.01 -11.47 -25.12
CA ALA A 403 17.91 -10.15 -25.74
C ALA A 403 17.26 -9.15 -24.78
N SER A 404 16.15 -9.51 -24.12
CA SER A 404 15.45 -8.63 -23.16
C SER A 404 16.33 -8.29 -21.96
N LEU A 405 17.10 -9.26 -21.43
CA LEU A 405 18.04 -8.96 -20.35
C LEU A 405 19.17 -8.03 -20.79
N ARG A 406 19.69 -8.20 -22.02
CA ARG A 406 20.71 -7.28 -22.58
C ARG A 406 20.14 -5.88 -22.79
N GLU A 407 18.89 -5.75 -23.23
CA GLU A 407 18.20 -4.47 -23.37
C GLU A 407 18.05 -3.80 -22.00
N LEU A 408 17.52 -4.50 -21.00
CA LEU A 408 17.37 -4.00 -19.63
C LEU A 408 18.72 -3.53 -19.06
N PHE A 409 19.73 -4.39 -19.06
CA PHE A 409 21.03 -4.07 -18.47
C PHE A 409 21.79 -3.00 -19.25
N GLY A 410 21.64 -2.98 -20.58
CA GLY A 410 22.24 -1.99 -21.45
C GLY A 410 21.61 -0.60 -21.37
N SER A 411 20.41 -0.49 -20.78
CA SER A 411 19.70 0.78 -20.66
C SER A 411 20.14 1.64 -19.47
N PHE A 412 20.83 1.06 -18.48
CA PHE A 412 21.28 1.80 -17.30
C PHE A 412 22.27 2.92 -17.66
N ARG A 413 22.00 4.14 -17.17
CA ARG A 413 22.85 5.31 -17.38
C ARG A 413 22.73 6.34 -16.26
N LEU A 414 23.70 7.22 -16.16
CA LEU A 414 23.58 8.41 -15.31
C LEU A 414 22.85 9.53 -16.06
N LEU A 415 22.09 10.32 -15.31
CA LEU A 415 21.44 11.53 -15.80
C LEU A 415 22.38 12.73 -15.71
N THR A 416 22.31 13.59 -16.72
CA THR A 416 22.90 14.94 -16.62
C THR A 416 22.16 15.76 -15.57
N PRO A 417 22.78 16.82 -15.02
CA PRO A 417 22.10 17.71 -14.08
C PRO A 417 20.81 18.31 -14.65
N SER A 418 20.80 18.64 -15.96
CA SER A 418 19.61 19.20 -16.63
C SER A 418 18.49 18.17 -16.76
N GLU A 419 18.80 16.91 -17.11
CA GLU A 419 17.80 15.84 -17.17
C GLU A 419 17.21 15.57 -15.79
N ALA A 420 18.05 15.49 -14.74
CA ALA A 420 17.55 15.29 -13.37
C ALA A 420 16.66 16.45 -12.91
N ALA A 421 17.04 17.70 -13.20
CA ALA A 421 16.25 18.88 -12.85
C ALA A 421 14.92 18.99 -13.63
N SER A 422 14.79 18.29 -14.78
CA SER A 422 13.53 18.26 -15.53
C SER A 422 12.51 17.28 -14.96
N LEU A 423 12.94 16.36 -14.09
CA LEU A 423 12.05 15.42 -13.39
C LEU A 423 11.39 16.15 -12.23
N ARG A 424 10.15 16.57 -12.43
CA ARG A 424 9.37 17.28 -11.41
C ARG A 424 8.32 16.36 -10.80
N PRO A 425 8.16 16.37 -9.47
CA PRO A 425 7.06 15.66 -8.83
C PRO A 425 5.72 16.27 -9.25
N LEU A 426 4.68 15.46 -9.18
CA LEU A 426 3.30 15.90 -9.35
C LEU A 426 2.70 16.26 -7.98
N ARG A 427 1.75 17.18 -7.99
CA ARG A 427 1.00 17.61 -6.80
C ARG A 427 -0.47 17.72 -7.09
N ILE A 428 -1.29 17.51 -6.08
CA ILE A 428 -2.69 17.90 -6.09
C ILE A 428 -2.73 19.43 -5.98
N GLU A 429 -3.47 20.07 -6.87
CA GLU A 429 -3.85 21.48 -6.79
C GLU A 429 -5.39 21.53 -6.69
N VAL A 430 -5.89 22.20 -5.67
CA VAL A 430 -7.33 22.38 -5.48
C VAL A 430 -7.78 23.64 -6.18
N GLU A 431 -8.72 23.47 -7.09
CA GLU A 431 -9.26 24.56 -7.93
C GLU A 431 -10.72 24.82 -7.60
N THR A 432 -11.09 26.09 -7.48
CA THR A 432 -12.50 26.48 -7.43
C THR A 432 -13.03 26.66 -8.84
N VAL A 433 -14.03 25.91 -9.22
CA VAL A 433 -14.60 25.89 -10.56
C VAL A 433 -15.17 27.26 -10.94
N GLY A 434 -14.65 27.85 -12.01
CA GLY A 434 -15.13 29.10 -12.56
C GLY A 434 -16.40 28.93 -13.43
N PRO A 435 -17.12 30.05 -13.74
CA PRO A 435 -18.38 29.98 -14.49
C PRO A 435 -18.27 29.39 -15.91
N ALA A 436 -17.07 29.46 -16.52
CA ALA A 436 -16.85 28.99 -17.89
C ALA A 436 -16.06 27.67 -17.95
N GLU A 437 -15.72 27.08 -16.82
CA GLU A 437 -14.94 25.86 -16.78
C GLU A 437 -15.80 24.63 -17.06
N THR A 438 -15.17 23.66 -17.71
CA THR A 438 -15.75 22.37 -18.07
C THR A 438 -14.84 21.23 -17.60
N LEU A 439 -15.38 20.03 -17.51
CA LEU A 439 -14.58 18.82 -17.25
C LEU A 439 -13.36 18.75 -18.19
N GLN A 440 -13.55 19.06 -19.48
CA GLN A 440 -12.50 19.03 -20.48
C GLN A 440 -11.42 20.11 -20.24
N SER A 441 -11.83 21.32 -19.83
CA SER A 441 -10.86 22.40 -19.59
C SER A 441 -9.95 22.11 -18.41
N LEU A 442 -10.49 21.56 -17.32
CA LEU A 442 -9.74 21.18 -16.13
C LEU A 442 -8.89 19.93 -16.38
N ALA A 443 -9.44 18.89 -16.99
CA ALA A 443 -8.70 17.67 -17.30
C ALA A 443 -7.47 17.94 -18.20
N ARG A 444 -7.57 18.85 -19.18
CA ARG A 444 -6.42 19.22 -20.04
C ARG A 444 -5.26 19.88 -19.29
N ARG A 445 -5.48 20.39 -18.10
CA ARG A 445 -4.43 20.99 -17.26
C ARG A 445 -3.66 19.94 -16.47
N MET A 446 -4.19 18.73 -16.36
CA MET A 446 -3.56 17.65 -15.62
C MET A 446 -2.35 17.06 -16.36
N ALA A 447 -1.29 16.82 -15.64
CA ALA A 447 -0.03 16.27 -16.15
C ALA A 447 0.05 14.74 -15.92
N VAL A 448 -1.02 14.03 -16.27
CA VAL A 448 -1.16 12.58 -16.11
C VAL A 448 -1.66 11.93 -17.40
N ASP A 449 -1.44 10.63 -17.53
CA ASP A 449 -2.04 9.84 -18.60
C ASP A 449 -3.55 9.74 -18.41
N MET A 450 -4.31 9.66 -19.51
CA MET A 450 -5.77 9.59 -19.49
C MET A 450 -6.41 10.68 -18.61
N PRO A 451 -6.13 11.98 -18.87
CA PRO A 451 -6.42 13.05 -17.93
C PRO A 451 -7.91 13.22 -17.62
N MET A 452 -8.84 12.89 -18.53
CA MET A 452 -10.26 12.94 -18.26
C MET A 452 -10.70 11.86 -17.27
N GLU A 453 -10.30 10.63 -17.53
CA GLU A 453 -10.62 9.50 -16.65
C GLU A 453 -9.99 9.69 -15.27
N HIS A 454 -8.76 10.18 -15.25
CA HIS A 454 -8.05 10.50 -14.00
C HIS A 454 -8.77 11.58 -13.19
N PHE A 455 -9.19 12.67 -13.86
CA PHE A 455 -9.96 13.75 -13.24
C PHE A 455 -11.24 13.22 -12.60
N LEU A 456 -11.99 12.38 -13.32
CA LEU A 456 -13.24 11.80 -12.82
C LEU A 456 -13.00 10.93 -11.58
N VAL A 457 -11.94 10.11 -11.59
CA VAL A 457 -11.64 9.19 -10.49
C VAL A 457 -11.24 9.93 -9.22
N ILE A 458 -10.28 10.87 -9.30
CA ILE A 458 -9.80 11.58 -8.09
C ILE A 458 -10.84 12.52 -7.50
N ASN A 459 -11.82 12.98 -8.29
CA ASN A 459 -12.93 13.82 -7.83
C ASN A 459 -14.23 13.05 -7.58
N GLY A 460 -14.18 11.72 -7.56
CA GLY A 460 -15.35 10.90 -7.26
C GLY A 460 -16.53 11.07 -8.22
N ARG A 461 -16.31 11.55 -9.46
CA ARG A 461 -17.33 12.02 -10.39
C ARG A 461 -17.58 11.06 -11.55
N THR A 462 -18.70 11.27 -12.21
CA THR A 462 -19.05 10.66 -13.50
C THR A 462 -19.16 11.75 -14.57
N SER A 463 -18.96 11.37 -15.82
CA SER A 463 -18.92 12.33 -16.95
C SER A 463 -20.26 12.99 -17.28
N ASP A 464 -21.37 12.45 -16.81
CA ASP A 464 -22.75 12.93 -17.00
C ASP A 464 -23.15 14.00 -15.97
N VAL A 465 -22.35 14.19 -14.90
CA VAL A 465 -22.62 15.22 -13.89
C VAL A 465 -21.80 16.48 -14.21
N PRO A 466 -22.44 17.60 -14.57
CA PRO A 466 -21.75 18.84 -14.89
C PRO A 466 -21.09 19.45 -13.65
N LEU A 467 -20.03 20.23 -13.88
CA LEU A 467 -19.40 21.04 -12.84
C LEU A 467 -20.33 22.18 -12.41
N ARG A 468 -20.28 22.54 -11.14
CA ARG A 468 -21.00 23.69 -10.58
C ARG A 468 -20.00 24.82 -10.32
N PRO A 469 -20.24 26.03 -10.80
CA PRO A 469 -19.41 27.17 -10.43
C PRO A 469 -19.35 27.35 -8.90
N GLY A 470 -18.12 27.51 -8.39
CA GLY A 470 -17.86 27.65 -6.94
C GLY A 470 -17.59 26.35 -6.19
N GLU A 471 -17.78 25.17 -6.82
CA GLU A 471 -17.32 23.91 -6.20
C GLU A 471 -15.80 23.78 -6.29
N ASN A 472 -15.20 23.03 -5.37
CA ASN A 472 -13.78 22.71 -5.40
C ASN A 472 -13.56 21.36 -6.09
N VAL A 473 -12.47 21.27 -6.86
CA VAL A 473 -12.02 20.05 -7.52
C VAL A 473 -10.52 19.91 -7.42
N LYS A 474 -10.04 18.69 -7.48
CA LYS A 474 -8.61 18.36 -7.54
C LYS A 474 -8.15 18.26 -8.98
N ILE A 475 -6.99 18.84 -9.28
CA ILE A 475 -6.23 18.56 -10.50
C ILE A 475 -4.81 18.15 -10.12
N VAL A 476 -4.14 17.41 -11.01
CA VAL A 476 -2.77 16.94 -10.80
C VAL A 476 -1.84 17.69 -11.73
N VAL A 477 -0.93 18.46 -11.17
CA VAL A 477 -0.02 19.34 -11.90
C VAL A 477 1.44 19.13 -11.47
N PRO A 478 2.44 19.48 -12.33
CA PRO A 478 3.83 19.49 -11.90
C PRO A 478 4.07 20.49 -10.77
N ALA A 479 4.83 20.11 -9.76
CA ALA A 479 5.27 21.07 -8.73
C ALA A 479 6.02 22.24 -9.37
N ARG A 480 5.75 23.44 -8.88
CA ARG A 480 6.36 24.70 -9.37
C ARG A 480 7.84 24.80 -9.03
#